data_6d547284d9d06390a765634bcfa9a94d
#
_entry.id   6d547284d9d06390a765634bcfa9a94d
#
_cell.length_a   1.000
_cell.length_b   1.000
_cell.length_c   1.000
_cell.angle_alpha   90.00
_cell.angle_beta   90.00
_cell.angle_gamma   90.00
#
_symmetry.space_group_name_H-M   'P 1'
#
loop_
_entity.id
_entity.type
_entity.pdbx_description
1 polymer ?
#
loop_
_entity_poly.entity_id
_entity_poly.type
_entity_poly.pdbx_seq_one_letter_code
_entity_poly.pdbx_strand_id
1 'polypeptide(L)'
;MTDEGLSREIRKWDLVALLINVTVGAGIFRLPADVQKTVGNYSLVAFVVCAVTVGMIALCFAEVGSRFSDTGGPYLYARETFGPTSAFLVGWLMWLTRVAGFATLAQVFVAYLGYFWPPAESGLPRITIIAALVVLLTVVNIMGVKQSARVGDIFTVSKLIPLVLFVAVGLFFISPARFTLAARPGLGSFSAAVFILIYVFSGFEAVLVNSGEIRQPRRVIPFALIVALSASVVLFLLIQVVCIGTLPNLAGSERPLAEASQSFLGTAGPLIMSAGALVGIFGTLNVIMLACTRLPFAMAVQGQLPVQLARVHRRFRTPHVSILVSATAVLLLALSGTFIYAVKVTVITRVIVYASTCVALPILRRRNQTATPVRTVGKR
;
A
#
# COMPACT_ATOMS: atom_id res chain seq x y z
N MET A 1 -15.06 -34.70 -0.26
CA MET A 1 -14.90 -33.30 -0.73
C MET A 1 -13.49 -33.21 -1.25
N THR A 2 -13.35 -33.11 -2.54
CA THR A 2 -12.09 -33.12 -3.28
C THR A 2 -11.26 -31.92 -2.87
N ASP A 3 -10.02 -32.17 -2.55
CA ASP A 3 -8.94 -31.22 -2.21
C ASP A 3 -8.61 -30.39 -3.46
N GLU A 4 -9.42 -29.37 -3.77
CA GLU A 4 -9.10 -28.38 -4.80
C GLU A 4 -8.05 -27.44 -4.21
N GLY A 5 -6.81 -27.90 -4.24
CA GLY A 5 -5.66 -27.08 -3.93
C GLY A 5 -5.65 -25.85 -4.84
N LEU A 6 -5.36 -24.66 -4.28
CA LEU A 6 -5.24 -23.42 -5.04
C LEU A 6 -4.34 -23.64 -6.26
N SER A 7 -4.82 -23.23 -7.43
CA SER A 7 -4.04 -23.33 -8.67
C SER A 7 -2.81 -22.39 -8.57
N ARG A 8 -1.60 -22.96 -8.72
CA ARG A 8 -0.33 -22.22 -8.68
C ARG A 8 -0.04 -21.62 -10.05
N GLU A 9 -0.64 -20.48 -10.35
CA GLU A 9 -0.56 -19.83 -11.66
C GLU A 9 0.41 -18.64 -11.71
N ILE A 10 0.65 -17.97 -10.58
CA ILE A 10 1.50 -16.76 -10.51
C ILE A 10 2.95 -17.12 -10.84
N ARG A 11 3.43 -16.60 -11.97
CA ARG A 11 4.80 -16.75 -12.45
C ARG A 11 5.70 -15.62 -11.91
N LYS A 12 7.00 -15.74 -12.16
CA LYS A 12 8.05 -14.81 -11.70
C LYS A 12 7.77 -13.34 -12.05
N TRP A 13 7.44 -13.05 -13.31
CA TRP A 13 7.19 -11.68 -13.78
C TRP A 13 5.79 -11.17 -13.42
N ASP A 14 4.81 -12.05 -13.30
CA ASP A 14 3.48 -11.70 -12.80
C ASP A 14 3.58 -11.20 -11.36
N LEU A 15 4.39 -11.87 -10.53
CA LEU A 15 4.64 -11.46 -9.15
C LEU A 15 5.38 -10.13 -9.08
N VAL A 16 6.37 -9.89 -9.94
CA VAL A 16 7.07 -8.59 -10.04
C VAL A 16 6.08 -7.48 -10.38
N ALA A 17 5.24 -7.68 -11.39
CA ALA A 17 4.23 -6.70 -11.81
C ALA A 17 3.22 -6.42 -10.70
N LEU A 18 2.73 -7.45 -10.01
CA LEU A 18 1.84 -7.31 -8.87
C LEU A 18 2.48 -6.51 -7.72
N LEU A 19 3.74 -6.81 -7.41
CA LEU A 19 4.49 -6.09 -6.36
C LEU A 19 4.72 -4.63 -6.73
N ILE A 20 5.11 -4.32 -7.97
CA ILE A 20 5.24 -2.94 -8.44
C ILE A 20 3.89 -2.23 -8.35
N ASN A 21 2.81 -2.88 -8.82
CA ASN A 21 1.48 -2.31 -8.78
C ASN A 21 1.06 -1.93 -7.35
N VAL A 22 1.30 -2.79 -6.39
CA VAL A 22 0.88 -2.53 -4.99
C VAL A 22 1.82 -1.53 -4.31
N THR A 23 3.13 -1.59 -4.57
CA THR A 23 4.12 -0.68 -3.98
C THR A 23 4.01 0.72 -4.56
N VAL A 24 3.82 0.86 -5.89
CA VAL A 24 3.53 2.16 -6.51
C VAL A 24 2.08 2.53 -6.23
N GLY A 25 1.82 2.83 -4.97
CA GLY A 25 0.53 3.30 -4.47
C GLY A 25 0.33 4.80 -4.70
N ALA A 26 -0.82 5.31 -4.25
CA ALA A 26 -1.13 6.73 -4.40
C ALA A 26 -0.34 7.66 -3.45
N GLY A 27 0.39 7.12 -2.48
CA GLY A 27 1.24 7.91 -1.59
C GLY A 27 2.28 8.75 -2.33
N ILE A 28 2.81 8.24 -3.45
CA ILE A 28 3.81 8.97 -4.24
C ILE A 28 3.24 10.26 -4.87
N PHE A 29 1.94 10.35 -5.06
CA PHE A 29 1.32 11.55 -5.60
C PHE A 29 1.26 12.73 -4.62
N ARG A 30 1.45 12.51 -3.31
CA ARG A 30 1.36 13.53 -2.26
C ARG A 30 2.63 13.67 -1.43
N LEU A 31 3.23 12.56 -1.01
CA LEU A 31 4.34 12.56 -0.06
C LEU A 31 5.60 13.31 -0.50
N PRO A 32 5.92 13.50 -1.78
CA PRO A 32 7.01 14.38 -2.20
C PRO A 32 6.95 15.77 -1.55
N ALA A 33 5.77 16.37 -1.49
CA ALA A 33 5.57 17.68 -0.85
C ALA A 33 5.69 17.62 0.68
N ASP A 34 5.06 16.62 1.31
CA ASP A 34 5.08 16.51 2.78
C ASP A 34 6.48 16.23 3.32
N VAL A 35 7.27 15.41 2.63
CA VAL A 35 8.68 15.15 3.01
C VAL A 35 9.54 16.39 2.77
N GLN A 36 9.34 17.09 1.65
CA GLN A 36 10.02 18.35 1.37
C GLN A 36 9.73 19.40 2.44
N LYS A 37 8.48 19.51 2.89
CA LYS A 37 8.07 20.40 3.99
C LYS A 37 8.77 20.10 5.30
N THR A 38 9.06 18.82 5.57
CA THR A 38 9.63 18.35 6.83
C THR A 38 11.16 18.53 6.88
N VAL A 39 11.86 18.23 5.77
CA VAL A 39 13.33 18.14 5.74
C VAL A 39 13.98 18.85 4.56
N GLY A 40 13.23 19.62 3.76
CA GLY A 40 13.76 20.30 2.58
C GLY A 40 14.41 19.33 1.59
N ASN A 41 15.50 19.76 0.94
CA ASN A 41 16.20 18.93 -0.05
C ASN A 41 16.90 17.69 0.54
N TYR A 42 17.00 17.59 1.87
CA TYR A 42 17.35 16.32 2.53
C TYR A 42 16.30 15.23 2.35
N SER A 43 15.14 15.55 1.75
CA SER A 43 14.13 14.58 1.34
C SER A 43 14.71 13.46 0.46
N LEU A 44 15.65 13.75 -0.45
CA LEU A 44 16.33 12.72 -1.26
C LEU A 44 17.09 11.73 -0.38
N VAL A 45 17.82 12.23 0.62
CA VAL A 45 18.55 11.38 1.58
C VAL A 45 17.57 10.56 2.41
N ALA A 46 16.43 11.16 2.82
CA ALA A 46 15.39 10.45 3.56
C ALA A 46 14.77 9.32 2.72
N PHE A 47 14.54 9.52 1.41
CA PHE A 47 14.10 8.47 0.50
C PHE A 47 15.10 7.31 0.42
N VAL A 48 16.41 7.60 0.30
CA VAL A 48 17.46 6.56 0.28
C VAL A 48 17.51 5.79 1.59
N VAL A 49 17.52 6.49 2.73
CA VAL A 49 17.54 5.84 4.05
C VAL A 49 16.30 4.97 4.26
N CYS A 50 15.13 5.48 3.87
CA CYS A 50 13.89 4.69 3.93
C CYS A 50 13.95 3.47 3.01
N ALA A 51 14.46 3.61 1.77
CA ALA A 51 14.61 2.51 0.83
C ALA A 51 15.52 1.41 1.37
N VAL A 52 16.65 1.76 1.98
CA VAL A 52 17.55 0.80 2.64
C VAL A 52 16.84 0.10 3.81
N THR A 53 16.15 0.86 4.65
CA THR A 53 15.41 0.31 5.80
C THR A 53 14.33 -0.68 5.36
N VAL A 54 13.49 -0.28 4.39
CA VAL A 54 12.43 -1.15 3.86
C VAL A 54 13.03 -2.32 3.08
N GLY A 55 14.15 -2.12 2.39
CA GLY A 55 14.89 -3.18 1.72
C GLY A 55 15.33 -4.28 2.70
N MET A 56 15.90 -3.92 3.85
CA MET A 56 16.26 -4.89 4.91
C MET A 56 15.03 -5.62 5.45
N ILE A 57 13.93 -4.92 5.66
CA ILE A 57 12.65 -5.54 6.07
C ILE A 57 12.17 -6.52 5.00
N ALA A 58 12.21 -6.13 3.74
CA ALA A 58 11.76 -6.96 2.63
C ALA A 58 12.62 -8.23 2.46
N LEU A 59 13.91 -8.17 2.76
CA LEU A 59 14.76 -9.38 2.80
C LEU A 59 14.31 -10.35 3.91
N CYS A 60 13.92 -9.85 5.09
CA CYS A 60 13.30 -10.70 6.13
C CYS A 60 12.02 -11.35 5.63
N PHE A 61 11.15 -10.57 4.96
CA PHE A 61 9.92 -11.09 4.35
C PHE A 61 10.18 -12.09 3.24
N ALA A 62 11.21 -11.86 2.42
CA ALA A 62 11.61 -12.77 1.37
C ALA A 62 12.02 -14.13 1.93
N GLU A 63 12.82 -14.13 2.99
CA GLU A 63 13.26 -15.37 3.62
C GLU A 63 12.13 -16.06 4.38
N VAL A 64 11.38 -15.34 5.21
CA VAL A 64 10.25 -15.93 5.94
C VAL A 64 9.19 -16.43 4.96
N GLY A 65 8.77 -15.59 4.00
CA GLY A 65 7.75 -15.95 3.02
C GLY A 65 8.13 -17.15 2.14
N SER A 66 9.42 -17.32 1.84
CA SER A 66 9.90 -18.48 1.09
C SER A 66 9.77 -19.82 1.83
N ARG A 67 9.60 -19.79 3.15
CA ARG A 67 9.45 -20.99 3.99
C ARG A 67 8.02 -21.50 4.06
N PHE A 68 7.05 -20.66 3.72
CA PHE A 68 5.63 -20.97 3.76
C PHE A 68 5.07 -21.12 2.35
N SER A 69 4.32 -22.20 2.11
CA SER A 69 3.61 -22.45 0.85
C SER A 69 2.11 -22.16 0.96
N ASP A 70 1.64 -21.83 2.15
CA ASP A 70 0.22 -21.62 2.43
C ASP A 70 -0.13 -20.14 2.38
N THR A 71 -1.39 -19.84 2.09
CA THR A 71 -1.95 -18.49 2.09
C THR A 71 -2.07 -17.96 3.51
N GLY A 72 -1.70 -16.68 3.75
CA GLY A 72 -1.83 -16.05 5.06
C GLY A 72 -0.80 -14.96 5.36
N GLY A 73 0.39 -15.01 4.75
CA GLY A 73 1.41 -13.97 4.93
C GLY A 73 1.78 -13.72 6.39
N PRO A 74 1.95 -12.45 6.82
CA PRO A 74 2.40 -12.12 8.18
C PRO A 74 1.55 -12.70 9.30
N TYR A 75 0.24 -12.85 9.09
CA TYR A 75 -0.65 -13.52 10.05
C TYR A 75 -0.22 -14.97 10.28
N LEU A 76 0.06 -15.72 9.20
CA LEU A 76 0.52 -17.09 9.28
C LEU A 76 1.91 -17.17 9.94
N TYR A 77 2.82 -16.27 9.59
CA TYR A 77 4.17 -16.21 10.18
C TYR A 77 4.10 -16.01 11.70
N ALA A 78 3.24 -15.09 12.15
CA ALA A 78 3.03 -14.85 13.58
C ALA A 78 2.38 -16.06 14.29
N ARG A 79 1.42 -16.72 13.64
CA ARG A 79 0.75 -17.91 14.18
C ARG A 79 1.71 -19.06 14.44
N GLU A 80 2.52 -19.37 13.44
CA GLU A 80 3.47 -20.47 13.51
C GLU A 80 4.64 -20.18 14.44
N THR A 81 5.01 -18.90 14.62
CA THR A 81 6.16 -18.53 15.44
C THR A 81 5.79 -18.27 16.89
N PHE A 82 4.74 -17.49 17.14
CA PHE A 82 4.39 -16.94 18.45
C PHE A 82 3.04 -17.46 19.00
N GLY A 83 2.29 -18.22 18.18
CA GLY A 83 1.01 -18.79 18.58
C GLY A 83 -0.21 -17.91 18.23
N PRO A 84 -1.44 -18.37 18.63
CA PRO A 84 -2.70 -17.81 18.15
C PRO A 84 -2.98 -16.38 18.63
N THR A 85 -2.56 -16.00 19.83
CA THR A 85 -2.75 -14.63 20.36
C THR A 85 -1.97 -13.60 19.56
N SER A 86 -0.71 -13.90 19.24
CA SER A 86 0.12 -13.01 18.41
C SER A 86 -0.40 -12.94 16.97
N ALA A 87 -0.90 -14.05 16.44
CA ALA A 87 -1.55 -14.06 15.14
C ALA A 87 -2.79 -13.14 15.11
N PHE A 88 -3.62 -13.21 16.16
CA PHE A 88 -4.76 -12.30 16.28
C PHE A 88 -4.34 -10.84 16.25
N LEU A 89 -3.33 -10.46 17.05
CA LEU A 89 -2.83 -9.09 17.09
C LEU A 89 -2.31 -8.63 15.72
N VAL A 90 -1.51 -9.47 15.05
CA VAL A 90 -1.01 -9.18 13.70
C VAL A 90 -2.16 -9.04 12.69
N GLY A 91 -3.14 -9.94 12.72
CA GLY A 91 -4.32 -9.86 11.86
C GLY A 91 -5.12 -8.57 12.09
N TRP A 92 -5.34 -8.20 13.36
CA TRP A 92 -6.02 -6.97 13.74
C TRP A 92 -5.26 -5.71 13.26
N LEU A 93 -3.94 -5.67 13.44
CA LEU A 93 -3.10 -4.58 12.97
C LEU A 93 -3.07 -4.49 11.43
N MET A 94 -3.07 -5.63 10.73
CA MET A 94 -3.20 -5.66 9.27
C MET A 94 -4.54 -5.08 8.81
N TRP A 95 -5.63 -5.36 9.52
CA TRP A 95 -6.93 -4.76 9.23
C TRP A 95 -6.91 -3.24 9.45
N LEU A 96 -6.41 -2.77 10.59
CA LEU A 96 -6.27 -1.34 10.87
C LEU A 96 -5.38 -0.63 9.83
N THR A 97 -4.30 -1.26 9.41
CA THR A 97 -3.44 -0.75 8.32
C THR A 97 -4.23 -0.52 7.03
N ARG A 98 -5.15 -1.42 6.68
CA ARG A 98 -5.99 -1.29 5.48
C ARG A 98 -7.05 -0.22 5.64
N VAL A 99 -7.69 -0.12 6.81
CA VAL A 99 -8.65 0.95 7.14
C VAL A 99 -7.97 2.30 7.01
N ALA A 100 -6.80 2.49 7.64
CA ALA A 100 -6.06 3.74 7.60
C ALA A 100 -5.48 4.03 6.20
N GLY A 101 -5.03 3.00 5.49
CA GLY A 101 -4.57 3.12 4.10
C GLY A 101 -5.68 3.61 3.17
N PHE A 102 -6.89 3.08 3.30
CA PHE A 102 -8.04 3.60 2.54
C PHE A 102 -8.33 5.07 2.87
N ALA A 103 -8.36 5.42 4.16
CA ALA A 103 -8.58 6.79 4.59
C ALA A 103 -7.52 7.75 4.02
N THR A 104 -6.25 7.34 4.01
CA THR A 104 -5.15 8.08 3.38
C THR A 104 -5.41 8.32 1.89
N LEU A 105 -5.77 7.28 1.15
CA LEU A 105 -6.00 7.37 -0.29
C LEU A 105 -7.24 8.19 -0.64
N ALA A 106 -8.29 8.14 0.17
CA ALA A 106 -9.48 8.97 -0.01
C ALA A 106 -9.14 10.47 0.09
N GLN A 107 -8.21 10.86 0.96
CA GLN A 107 -7.73 12.25 1.06
C GLN A 107 -6.98 12.67 -0.22
N VAL A 108 -6.10 11.79 -0.75
CA VAL A 108 -5.37 12.07 -1.98
C VAL A 108 -6.34 12.14 -3.17
N PHE A 109 -7.35 11.28 -3.21
CA PHE A 109 -8.39 11.32 -4.25
C PHE A 109 -9.09 12.66 -4.29
N VAL A 110 -9.52 13.16 -3.14
CA VAL A 110 -10.21 14.46 -3.02
C VAL A 110 -9.28 15.60 -3.43
N ALA A 111 -8.00 15.58 -3.02
CA ALA A 111 -7.03 16.60 -3.40
C ALA A 111 -6.81 16.66 -4.93
N TYR A 112 -6.72 15.50 -5.61
CA TYR A 112 -6.58 15.46 -7.06
C TYR A 112 -7.88 15.77 -7.80
N LEU A 113 -9.06 15.46 -7.20
CA LEU A 113 -10.35 15.86 -7.73
C LEU A 113 -10.53 17.38 -7.69
N GLY A 114 -9.94 18.04 -6.68
CA GLY A 114 -9.93 19.50 -6.54
C GLY A 114 -9.30 20.25 -7.73
N TYR A 115 -8.47 19.57 -8.54
CA TYR A 115 -8.00 20.14 -9.80
C TYR A 115 -9.15 20.42 -10.78
N PHE A 116 -10.13 19.51 -10.84
CA PHE A 116 -11.30 19.63 -11.73
C PHE A 116 -12.44 20.39 -11.09
N TRP A 117 -12.57 20.28 -9.77
CA TRP A 117 -13.65 20.90 -8.99
C TRP A 117 -13.13 21.37 -7.62
N PRO A 118 -12.62 22.63 -7.54
CA PRO A 118 -12.02 23.17 -6.31
C PRO A 118 -12.84 23.02 -5.02
N PRO A 119 -14.20 23.13 -5.03
CA PRO A 119 -14.98 22.91 -3.83
C PRO A 119 -14.82 21.52 -3.21
N ALA A 120 -14.33 20.51 -3.96
CA ALA A 120 -14.10 19.17 -3.46
C ALA A 120 -13.11 19.10 -2.27
N GLU A 121 -12.20 20.05 -2.14
CA GLU A 121 -11.09 20.01 -1.17
C GLU A 121 -11.51 20.33 0.26
N SER A 122 -12.66 20.95 0.48
CA SER A 122 -13.06 21.43 1.81
C SER A 122 -14.55 21.32 2.11
N GLY A 123 -14.91 21.47 3.36
CA GLY A 123 -16.31 21.57 3.82
C GLY A 123 -17.18 20.35 3.50
N LEU A 124 -18.45 20.63 3.25
CA LEU A 124 -19.46 19.60 2.96
C LEU A 124 -19.16 18.80 1.68
N PRO A 125 -18.70 19.39 0.54
CA PRO A 125 -18.38 18.63 -0.66
C PRO A 125 -17.31 17.55 -0.41
N ARG A 126 -16.26 17.86 0.34
CA ARG A 126 -15.22 16.87 0.72
C ARG A 126 -15.82 15.68 1.47
N ILE A 127 -16.66 15.96 2.47
CA ILE A 127 -17.32 14.93 3.29
C ILE A 127 -18.21 14.05 2.41
N THR A 128 -19.01 14.65 1.54
CA THR A 128 -19.94 13.94 0.67
C THR A 128 -19.21 13.07 -0.37
N ILE A 129 -18.09 13.55 -0.93
CA ILE A 129 -17.28 12.76 -1.88
C ILE A 129 -16.67 11.54 -1.18
N ILE A 130 -16.05 11.73 -0.01
CA ILE A 130 -15.47 10.62 0.75
C ILE A 130 -16.55 9.60 1.12
N ALA A 131 -17.70 10.07 1.62
CA ALA A 131 -18.82 9.20 1.95
C ALA A 131 -19.35 8.45 0.71
N ALA A 132 -19.50 9.13 -0.42
CA ALA A 132 -19.94 8.53 -1.68
C ALA A 132 -18.96 7.46 -2.17
N LEU A 133 -17.64 7.70 -2.09
CA LEU A 133 -16.62 6.71 -2.42
C LEU A 133 -16.73 5.46 -1.54
N VAL A 134 -16.87 5.64 -0.23
CA VAL A 134 -17.00 4.52 0.71
C VAL A 134 -18.29 3.75 0.43
N VAL A 135 -19.43 4.43 0.27
CA VAL A 135 -20.72 3.80 -0.02
C VAL A 135 -20.68 3.05 -1.35
N LEU A 136 -20.19 3.69 -2.42
CA LEU A 136 -20.08 3.08 -3.75
C LEU A 136 -19.26 1.79 -3.69
N LEU A 137 -18.05 1.84 -3.10
CA LEU A 137 -17.17 0.68 -3.00
C LEU A 137 -17.72 -0.39 -2.04
N THR A 138 -18.48 0.01 -1.03
CA THR A 138 -19.21 -0.92 -0.14
C THR A 138 -20.27 -1.69 -0.91
N VAL A 139 -21.11 -0.99 -1.71
CA VAL A 139 -22.15 -1.61 -2.53
C VAL A 139 -21.53 -2.57 -3.55
N VAL A 140 -20.48 -2.14 -4.26
CA VAL A 140 -19.75 -2.99 -5.22
C VAL A 140 -19.22 -4.27 -4.54
N ASN A 141 -18.64 -4.14 -3.33
CA ASN A 141 -18.14 -5.29 -2.59
C ASN A 141 -19.25 -6.23 -2.07
N ILE A 142 -20.40 -5.69 -1.67
CA ILE A 142 -21.58 -6.50 -1.25
C ILE A 142 -22.15 -7.25 -2.46
N MET A 143 -22.29 -6.60 -3.62
CA MET A 143 -22.78 -7.22 -4.85
C MET A 143 -21.83 -8.30 -5.39
N GLY A 144 -20.59 -8.33 -4.90
CA GLY A 144 -19.64 -9.38 -5.27
C GLY A 144 -19.18 -9.28 -6.73
N VAL A 145 -19.08 -8.08 -7.28
CA VAL A 145 -18.56 -7.85 -8.63
C VAL A 145 -17.13 -8.40 -8.71
N LYS A 146 -16.98 -9.48 -9.47
CA LYS A 146 -15.66 -10.06 -9.75
C LYS A 146 -14.87 -9.06 -10.58
N GLN A 147 -13.81 -8.49 -9.98
CA GLN A 147 -12.83 -7.77 -10.78
C GLN A 147 -12.19 -8.76 -11.75
N SER A 148 -12.41 -8.57 -13.05
CA SER A 148 -11.60 -9.29 -14.02
C SER A 148 -10.14 -8.79 -13.90
N ALA A 149 -9.16 -9.67 -14.14
CA ALA A 149 -7.75 -9.29 -14.18
C ALA A 149 -7.53 -8.07 -15.10
N ARG A 150 -8.26 -7.99 -16.21
CA ARG A 150 -8.22 -6.86 -17.16
C ARG A 150 -8.56 -5.51 -16.53
N VAL A 151 -9.54 -5.46 -15.61
CA VAL A 151 -9.90 -4.20 -14.91
C VAL A 151 -8.77 -3.79 -13.94
N GLY A 152 -8.16 -4.75 -13.25
CA GLY A 152 -6.97 -4.50 -12.42
C GLY A 152 -5.80 -3.98 -13.25
N ASP A 153 -5.57 -4.52 -14.44
CA ASP A 153 -4.51 -4.09 -15.36
C ASP A 153 -4.74 -2.66 -15.84
N ILE A 154 -5.99 -2.29 -16.19
CA ILE A 154 -6.34 -0.91 -16.59
C ILE A 154 -6.00 0.07 -15.49
N PHE A 155 -6.37 -0.21 -14.24
CA PHE A 155 -6.06 0.67 -13.11
C PHE A 155 -4.54 0.77 -12.85
N THR A 156 -3.81 -0.32 -13.08
CA THR A 156 -2.34 -0.33 -12.94
C THR A 156 -1.67 0.52 -13.99
N VAL A 157 -2.04 0.34 -15.25
CA VAL A 157 -1.49 1.06 -16.39
C VAL A 157 -1.82 2.56 -16.29
N SER A 158 -3.07 2.91 -15.90
CA SER A 158 -3.50 4.30 -15.76
C SER A 158 -2.69 5.12 -14.77
N LYS A 159 -2.09 4.51 -13.73
CA LYS A 159 -1.23 5.22 -12.78
C LYS A 159 0.25 5.19 -13.16
N LEU A 160 0.73 4.11 -13.80
CA LEU A 160 2.14 3.97 -14.14
C LEU A 160 2.52 4.82 -15.35
N ILE A 161 1.68 4.88 -16.40
CA ILE A 161 1.96 5.70 -17.60
C ILE A 161 2.20 7.17 -17.25
N PRO A 162 1.31 7.87 -16.51
CA PRO A 162 1.57 9.25 -16.10
C PRO A 162 2.85 9.42 -15.28
N LEU A 163 3.17 8.48 -14.37
CA LEU A 163 4.38 8.57 -13.55
C LEU A 163 5.66 8.40 -14.38
N VAL A 164 5.68 7.46 -15.31
CA VAL A 164 6.81 7.26 -16.23
C VAL A 164 6.97 8.46 -17.15
N LEU A 165 5.87 8.97 -17.71
CA LEU A 165 5.87 10.19 -18.53
C LEU A 165 6.40 11.41 -17.75
N PHE A 166 5.93 11.56 -16.50
CA PHE A 166 6.39 12.62 -15.60
C PHE A 166 7.90 12.60 -15.40
N VAL A 167 8.48 11.42 -15.15
CA VAL A 167 9.92 11.27 -14.99
C VAL A 167 10.65 11.47 -16.30
N ALA A 168 10.21 10.78 -17.37
CA ALA A 168 10.91 10.78 -18.66
C ALA A 168 11.03 12.18 -19.27
N VAL A 169 9.97 13.00 -19.15
CA VAL A 169 9.99 14.38 -19.66
C VAL A 169 10.56 15.33 -18.62
N GLY A 170 10.14 15.23 -17.35
CA GLY A 170 10.51 16.18 -16.31
C GLY A 170 12.01 16.24 -16.00
N LEU A 171 12.75 15.16 -16.23
CA LEU A 171 14.22 15.13 -16.05
C LEU A 171 14.96 16.16 -16.96
N PHE A 172 14.42 16.50 -18.11
CA PHE A 172 15.02 17.50 -19.03
C PHE A 172 14.76 18.94 -18.60
N PHE A 173 13.86 19.18 -17.65
CA PHE A 173 13.45 20.52 -17.20
C PHE A 173 13.91 20.84 -15.76
N ILE A 174 14.81 20.05 -15.23
CA ILE A 174 15.36 20.24 -13.89
C ILE A 174 16.21 21.51 -13.84
N SER A 175 15.97 22.36 -12.84
CA SER A 175 16.83 23.50 -12.51
C SER A 175 17.84 23.09 -11.42
N PRO A 176 19.14 22.97 -11.71
CA PRO A 176 20.16 22.61 -10.73
C PRO A 176 20.23 23.56 -9.52
N ALA A 177 19.91 24.83 -9.73
CA ALA A 177 19.91 25.85 -8.68
C ALA A 177 18.94 25.56 -7.52
N ARG A 178 17.95 24.67 -7.71
CA ARG A 178 16.98 24.29 -6.68
C ARG A 178 17.46 23.20 -5.71
N PHE A 179 18.59 22.56 -5.99
CA PHE A 179 19.17 21.49 -5.16
C PHE A 179 20.09 22.01 -4.07
N THR A 180 19.91 23.26 -3.65
CA THR A 180 20.68 23.82 -2.53
C THR A 180 20.31 23.14 -1.22
N LEU A 181 21.32 22.63 -0.52
CA LEU A 181 21.13 22.07 0.81
C LEU A 181 21.12 23.24 1.82
N ALA A 182 19.98 23.47 2.43
CA ALA A 182 19.83 24.37 3.57
C ALA A 182 20.50 23.77 4.83
N ALA A 183 20.30 24.40 5.99
CA ALA A 183 20.76 23.85 7.25
C ALA A 183 20.27 22.40 7.47
N ARG A 184 21.13 21.58 8.08
CA ARG A 184 20.82 20.16 8.35
C ARG A 184 19.55 20.07 9.22
N PRO A 185 18.56 19.23 8.84
CA PRO A 185 17.39 19.02 9.67
C PRO A 185 17.79 18.36 11.00
N GLY A 186 17.06 18.67 12.06
CA GLY A 186 17.20 17.95 13.32
C GLY A 186 16.88 16.47 13.18
N LEU A 187 17.49 15.63 14.00
CA LEU A 187 17.27 14.17 13.97
C LEU A 187 15.81 13.80 14.08
N GLY A 188 15.02 14.51 14.89
CA GLY A 188 13.58 14.28 15.03
C GLY A 188 12.81 14.51 13.72
N SER A 189 13.06 15.61 13.02
CA SER A 189 12.44 15.93 11.73
C SER A 189 12.86 14.93 10.66
N PHE A 190 14.14 14.55 10.61
CA PHE A 190 14.63 13.57 9.65
C PHE A 190 14.01 12.19 9.87
N SER A 191 13.98 11.72 11.14
CA SER A 191 13.35 10.45 11.49
C SER A 191 11.85 10.46 11.18
N ALA A 192 11.14 11.58 11.41
CA ALA A 192 9.73 11.72 11.05
C ALA A 192 9.53 11.64 9.53
N ALA A 193 10.40 12.23 8.72
CA ALA A 193 10.35 12.13 7.26
C ALA A 193 10.56 10.69 6.79
N VAL A 194 11.58 10.00 7.30
CA VAL A 194 11.83 8.57 7.00
C VAL A 194 10.62 7.73 7.42
N PHE A 195 10.02 8.00 8.57
CA PHE A 195 8.87 7.27 9.09
C PHE A 195 7.65 7.38 8.15
N ILE A 196 7.29 8.58 7.70
CA ILE A 196 6.16 8.72 6.78
C ILE A 196 6.44 8.12 5.40
N LEU A 197 7.71 8.09 4.96
CA LEU A 197 8.12 7.47 3.70
C LEU A 197 7.93 5.94 3.69
N ILE A 198 7.89 5.27 4.84
CA ILE A 198 7.56 3.83 4.92
C ILE A 198 6.20 3.56 4.25
N TYR A 199 5.27 4.53 4.27
CA TYR A 199 3.99 4.42 3.58
C TYR A 199 4.14 4.21 2.08
N VAL A 200 5.06 4.95 1.44
CA VAL A 200 5.27 4.88 -0.02
C VAL A 200 5.88 3.54 -0.45
N PHE A 201 6.85 3.04 0.33
CA PHE A 201 7.56 1.80 0.03
C PHE A 201 6.85 0.53 0.49
N SER A 202 5.67 0.66 1.05
CA SER A 202 4.93 -0.45 1.63
C SER A 202 3.85 -1.00 0.68
N GLY A 203 3.27 -2.14 1.06
CA GLY A 203 2.23 -2.82 0.28
C GLY A 203 2.67 -4.20 -0.22
N PHE A 204 3.97 -4.43 -0.36
CA PHE A 204 4.52 -5.71 -0.84
C PHE A 204 4.09 -6.90 0.05
N GLU A 205 3.85 -6.68 1.32
CA GLU A 205 3.36 -7.70 2.25
C GLU A 205 1.97 -8.23 1.89
N ALA A 206 1.17 -7.44 1.20
CA ALA A 206 -0.18 -7.85 0.78
C ALA A 206 -0.16 -8.94 -0.28
N VAL A 207 0.84 -8.91 -1.17
CA VAL A 207 1.01 -9.91 -2.23
C VAL A 207 1.48 -11.24 -1.65
N LEU A 208 2.26 -11.19 -0.57
CA LEU A 208 2.76 -12.39 0.11
C LEU A 208 1.66 -13.17 0.86
N VAL A 209 0.50 -12.55 1.07
CA VAL A 209 -0.68 -13.28 1.59
C VAL A 209 -1.10 -14.40 0.64
N ASN A 210 -0.89 -14.24 -0.67
CA ASN A 210 -1.27 -15.21 -1.70
C ASN A 210 -0.15 -16.21 -2.06
N SER A 211 0.75 -16.51 -1.13
CA SER A 211 1.91 -17.41 -1.36
C SER A 211 1.50 -18.80 -1.88
N GLY A 212 0.29 -19.28 -1.55
CA GLY A 212 -0.25 -20.54 -2.04
C GLY A 212 -0.47 -20.62 -3.55
N GLU A 213 -0.61 -19.47 -4.23
CA GLU A 213 -0.85 -19.36 -5.68
C GLU A 213 0.45 -19.13 -6.47
N ILE A 214 1.60 -18.99 -5.79
CA ILE A 214 2.90 -18.68 -6.43
C ILE A 214 3.59 -19.99 -6.82
N ARG A 215 4.08 -20.04 -8.08
CA ARG A 215 4.94 -21.11 -8.55
C ARG A 215 6.34 -20.98 -7.94
N GLN A 216 6.86 -22.06 -7.34
CA GLN A 216 8.19 -22.10 -6.73
C GLN A 216 8.48 -20.92 -5.77
N PRO A 217 7.67 -20.71 -4.71
CA PRO A 217 7.73 -19.51 -3.85
C PRO A 217 9.13 -19.24 -3.30
N ARG A 218 9.90 -20.30 -2.97
CA ARG A 218 11.27 -20.19 -2.44
C ARG A 218 12.24 -19.41 -3.33
N ARG A 219 12.05 -19.45 -4.66
CA ARG A 219 12.91 -18.75 -5.63
C ARG A 219 12.26 -17.48 -6.15
N VAL A 220 10.96 -17.53 -6.37
CA VAL A 220 10.21 -16.45 -7.03
C VAL A 220 9.98 -15.28 -6.09
N ILE A 221 9.63 -15.52 -4.82
CA ILE A 221 9.35 -14.43 -3.85
C ILE A 221 10.58 -13.52 -3.63
N PRO A 222 11.78 -14.05 -3.26
CA PRO A 222 12.94 -13.19 -3.06
C PRO A 222 13.31 -12.37 -4.30
N PHE A 223 13.34 -13.02 -5.47
CA PHE A 223 13.63 -12.35 -6.72
C PHE A 223 12.63 -11.22 -7.01
N ALA A 224 11.34 -11.51 -6.93
CA ALA A 224 10.31 -10.55 -7.26
C ALA A 224 10.29 -9.34 -6.29
N LEU A 225 10.52 -9.57 -4.99
CA LEU A 225 10.64 -8.50 -4.01
C LEU A 225 11.83 -7.58 -4.31
N ILE A 226 13.01 -8.15 -4.58
CA ILE A 226 14.22 -7.34 -4.88
C ILE A 226 13.98 -6.51 -6.14
N VAL A 227 13.53 -7.13 -7.23
CA VAL A 227 13.33 -6.41 -8.51
C VAL A 227 12.26 -5.34 -8.38
N ALA A 228 11.11 -5.67 -7.80
CA ALA A 228 10.00 -4.71 -7.67
C ALA A 228 10.33 -3.54 -6.75
N LEU A 229 10.96 -3.79 -5.60
CA LEU A 229 11.36 -2.73 -4.69
C LEU A 229 12.46 -1.86 -5.29
N SER A 230 13.48 -2.44 -5.95
CA SER A 230 14.52 -1.66 -6.63
C SER A 230 13.95 -0.76 -7.71
N ALA A 231 13.04 -1.27 -8.55
CA ALA A 231 12.35 -0.48 -9.56
C ALA A 231 11.52 0.66 -8.94
N SER A 232 10.81 0.36 -7.84
CA SER A 232 10.03 1.38 -7.12
C SER A 232 10.91 2.45 -6.48
N VAL A 233 12.04 2.07 -5.88
CA VAL A 233 13.04 3.01 -5.32
C VAL A 233 13.55 3.98 -6.38
N VAL A 234 13.96 3.45 -7.54
CA VAL A 234 14.45 4.27 -8.65
C VAL A 234 13.35 5.24 -9.11
N LEU A 235 12.14 4.73 -9.33
CA LEU A 235 11.00 5.57 -9.75
C LEU A 235 10.71 6.69 -8.73
N PHE A 236 10.65 6.37 -7.45
CA PHE A 236 10.32 7.34 -6.40
C PHE A 236 11.41 8.41 -6.22
N LEU A 237 12.68 8.01 -6.28
CA LEU A 237 13.79 8.95 -6.26
C LEU A 237 13.76 9.89 -7.47
N LEU A 238 13.52 9.37 -8.66
CA LEU A 238 13.41 10.18 -9.86
C LEU A 238 12.22 11.15 -9.81
N ILE A 239 11.07 10.70 -9.29
CA ILE A 239 9.91 11.58 -9.06
C ILE A 239 10.27 12.69 -8.08
N GLN A 240 10.93 12.39 -6.96
CA GLN A 240 11.35 13.41 -6.00
C GLN A 240 12.33 14.41 -6.61
N VAL A 241 13.29 13.91 -7.39
CA VAL A 241 14.25 14.76 -8.12
C VAL A 241 13.53 15.71 -9.09
N VAL A 242 12.59 15.20 -9.88
CA VAL A 242 11.80 16.04 -10.80
C VAL A 242 10.97 17.06 -10.03
N CYS A 243 10.29 16.65 -8.96
CA CYS A 243 9.50 17.58 -8.13
C CYS A 243 10.35 18.72 -7.56
N ILE A 244 11.52 18.43 -6.99
CA ILE A 244 12.44 19.45 -6.47
C ILE A 244 12.93 20.35 -7.61
N GLY A 245 13.33 19.75 -8.72
CA GLY A 245 13.96 20.47 -9.85
C GLY A 245 12.98 21.35 -10.63
N THR A 246 11.68 21.05 -10.61
CA THR A 246 10.68 21.75 -11.46
C THR A 246 9.68 22.59 -10.69
N LEU A 247 9.38 22.28 -9.42
CA LEU A 247 8.36 22.98 -8.62
C LEU A 247 8.99 23.91 -7.56
N PRO A 248 8.90 25.24 -7.70
CA PRO A 248 9.52 26.20 -6.75
C PRO A 248 9.01 26.07 -5.31
N ASN A 249 7.72 25.85 -5.13
CA ASN A 249 7.08 25.73 -3.82
C ASN A 249 6.56 24.30 -3.60
N LEU A 250 7.46 23.32 -3.68
CA LEU A 250 7.08 21.90 -3.49
C LEU A 250 6.47 21.64 -2.10
N ALA A 251 7.00 22.26 -1.06
CA ALA A 251 6.55 22.07 0.31
C ALA A 251 5.10 22.54 0.58
N GLY A 252 4.60 23.48 -0.21
CA GLY A 252 3.24 24.01 -0.09
C GLY A 252 2.20 23.31 -0.97
N SER A 253 2.61 22.37 -1.82
CA SER A 253 1.75 21.76 -2.81
C SER A 253 0.87 20.66 -2.22
N GLU A 254 -0.41 20.67 -2.60
CA GLU A 254 -1.36 19.58 -2.32
C GLU A 254 -1.34 18.49 -3.41
N ARG A 255 -0.87 18.84 -4.61
CA ARG A 255 -0.82 17.99 -5.83
C ARG A 255 0.54 18.12 -6.51
N PRO A 256 1.65 17.75 -5.83
CA PRO A 256 3.00 18.09 -6.28
C PRO A 256 3.33 17.61 -7.70
N LEU A 257 2.87 16.42 -8.09
CA LEU A 257 3.14 15.90 -9.43
C LEU A 257 2.35 16.65 -10.51
N ALA A 258 1.09 16.99 -10.24
CA ALA A 258 0.28 17.75 -11.18
C ALA A 258 0.84 19.17 -11.36
N GLU A 259 1.16 19.85 -10.26
CA GLU A 259 1.70 21.21 -10.30
C GLU A 259 3.12 21.25 -10.93
N ALA A 260 3.99 20.28 -10.61
CA ALA A 260 5.31 20.17 -11.21
C ALA A 260 5.22 19.92 -12.72
N SER A 261 4.29 19.08 -13.18
CA SER A 261 4.13 18.76 -14.60
C SER A 261 3.73 19.95 -15.47
N GLN A 262 3.15 20.98 -14.88
CA GLN A 262 2.81 22.21 -15.62
C GLN A 262 4.03 22.91 -16.22
N SER A 263 5.20 22.81 -15.55
CA SER A 263 6.43 23.47 -16.01
C SER A 263 7.01 22.87 -17.30
N PHE A 264 6.67 21.62 -17.64
CA PHE A 264 7.25 20.90 -18.79
C PHE A 264 6.22 20.28 -19.75
N LEU A 265 4.96 20.10 -19.32
CA LEU A 265 3.86 19.64 -20.19
C LEU A 265 2.80 20.74 -20.41
N GLY A 266 3.02 21.96 -19.89
CA GLY A 266 2.05 23.03 -19.97
C GLY A 266 0.71 22.65 -19.32
N THR A 267 -0.41 23.12 -19.87
CA THR A 267 -1.76 22.88 -19.35
C THR A 267 -2.19 21.39 -19.40
N ALA A 268 -1.58 20.60 -20.28
CA ALA A 268 -1.87 19.16 -20.38
C ALA A 268 -1.27 18.37 -19.20
N GLY A 269 -0.18 18.84 -18.60
CA GLY A 269 0.49 18.16 -17.49
C GLY A 269 -0.41 17.91 -16.30
N PRO A 270 -0.95 18.94 -15.65
CA PRO A 270 -1.86 18.78 -14.50
C PRO A 270 -3.10 17.95 -14.85
N LEU A 271 -3.63 18.07 -16.06
CA LEU A 271 -4.78 17.27 -16.53
C LEU A 271 -4.45 15.77 -16.54
N ILE A 272 -3.37 15.40 -17.23
CA ILE A 272 -2.93 14.00 -17.36
C ILE A 272 -2.58 13.41 -15.99
N MET A 273 -1.84 14.16 -15.17
CA MET A 273 -1.44 13.68 -13.84
C MET A 273 -2.63 13.52 -12.91
N SER A 274 -3.57 14.47 -12.90
CA SER A 274 -4.75 14.41 -12.05
C SER A 274 -5.72 13.31 -12.49
N ALA A 275 -5.99 13.17 -13.78
CA ALA A 275 -6.84 12.12 -14.30
C ALA A 275 -6.25 10.72 -14.03
N GLY A 276 -4.95 10.53 -14.31
CA GLY A 276 -4.25 9.27 -14.04
C GLY A 276 -4.22 8.93 -12.56
N ALA A 277 -4.00 9.93 -11.69
CA ALA A 277 -4.06 9.76 -10.24
C ALA A 277 -5.46 9.31 -9.79
N LEU A 278 -6.53 9.98 -10.21
CA LEU A 278 -7.90 9.65 -9.82
C LEU A 278 -8.28 8.22 -10.19
N VAL A 279 -8.00 7.81 -11.45
CA VAL A 279 -8.30 6.45 -11.92
C VAL A 279 -7.47 5.41 -11.15
N GLY A 280 -6.17 5.65 -10.99
CA GLY A 280 -5.28 4.75 -10.27
C GLY A 280 -5.61 4.63 -8.78
N ILE A 281 -5.97 5.74 -8.13
CA ILE A 281 -6.37 5.76 -6.72
C ILE A 281 -7.70 5.02 -6.54
N PHE A 282 -8.69 5.26 -7.40
CA PHE A 282 -9.98 4.58 -7.34
C PHE A 282 -9.83 3.05 -7.43
N GLY A 283 -9.03 2.58 -8.39
CA GLY A 283 -8.70 1.15 -8.51
C GLY A 283 -8.04 0.58 -7.24
N THR A 284 -7.09 1.33 -6.67
CA THR A 284 -6.40 0.93 -5.43
C THR A 284 -7.36 0.90 -4.23
N LEU A 285 -8.24 1.90 -4.09
CA LEU A 285 -9.27 1.95 -3.05
C LEU A 285 -10.18 0.71 -3.09
N ASN A 286 -10.59 0.28 -4.30
CA ASN A 286 -11.42 -0.90 -4.46
C ASN A 286 -10.70 -2.19 -4.01
N VAL A 287 -9.43 -2.37 -4.38
CA VAL A 287 -8.61 -3.51 -3.92
C VAL A 287 -8.42 -3.49 -2.41
N ILE A 288 -8.15 -2.32 -1.82
CA ILE A 288 -7.99 -2.19 -0.37
C ILE A 288 -9.32 -2.50 0.34
N MET A 289 -10.46 -2.00 -0.14
CA MET A 289 -11.77 -2.30 0.43
C MET A 289 -12.03 -3.80 0.41
N LEU A 290 -11.78 -4.46 -0.72
CA LEU A 290 -11.93 -5.91 -0.84
C LEU A 290 -11.11 -6.66 0.20
N ALA A 291 -9.82 -6.32 0.32
CA ALA A 291 -8.90 -6.98 1.26
C ALA A 291 -9.22 -6.66 2.73
N CYS A 292 -9.64 -5.41 3.02
CA CYS A 292 -10.03 -4.97 4.34
C CYS A 292 -11.23 -5.75 4.88
N THR A 293 -12.20 -6.04 4.04
CA THR A 293 -13.45 -6.69 4.45
C THR A 293 -13.32 -8.19 4.63
N ARG A 294 -12.35 -8.84 3.97
CA ARG A 294 -12.16 -10.29 4.07
C ARG A 294 -11.36 -10.73 5.29
N LEU A 295 -10.54 -9.84 5.83
CA LEU A 295 -9.69 -10.19 6.97
C LEU A 295 -10.50 -10.41 8.26
N PRO A 296 -11.42 -9.52 8.70
CA PRO A 296 -12.27 -9.80 9.85
C PRO A 296 -13.17 -11.02 9.65
N PHE A 297 -13.64 -11.24 8.42
CA PHE A 297 -14.39 -12.46 8.07
C PHE A 297 -13.56 -13.72 8.32
N ALA A 298 -12.32 -13.76 7.81
CA ALA A 298 -11.44 -14.91 7.98
C ALA A 298 -11.09 -15.17 9.46
N MET A 299 -10.86 -14.10 10.23
CA MET A 299 -10.62 -14.19 11.67
C MET A 299 -11.85 -14.68 12.44
N ALA A 300 -13.06 -14.27 12.03
CA ALA A 300 -14.31 -14.75 12.65
C ALA A 300 -14.59 -16.22 12.32
N VAL A 301 -14.30 -16.68 11.11
CA VAL A 301 -14.39 -18.12 10.72
C VAL A 301 -13.45 -18.97 11.57
N GLN A 302 -12.29 -18.43 11.97
CA GLN A 302 -11.32 -19.09 12.84
C GLN A 302 -11.65 -18.95 14.34
N GLY A 303 -12.79 -18.35 14.70
CA GLY A 303 -13.21 -18.16 16.09
C GLY A 303 -12.47 -17.05 16.85
N GLN A 304 -11.71 -16.21 16.16
CA GLN A 304 -10.94 -15.11 16.76
C GLN A 304 -11.73 -13.82 16.90
N LEU A 305 -12.82 -13.69 16.16
CA LEU A 305 -13.75 -12.54 16.19
C LEU A 305 -15.20 -13.06 16.32
N PRO A 306 -16.14 -12.18 16.69
CA PRO A 306 -17.55 -12.56 16.81
C PRO A 306 -18.09 -13.21 15.54
N VAL A 307 -18.84 -14.31 15.70
CA VAL A 307 -19.37 -15.15 14.60
C VAL A 307 -20.27 -14.36 13.63
N GLN A 308 -20.82 -13.25 14.07
CA GLN A 308 -21.63 -12.36 13.22
C GLN A 308 -20.84 -11.83 12.00
N LEU A 309 -19.54 -11.63 12.15
CA LEU A 309 -18.65 -11.20 11.06
C LEU A 309 -18.43 -12.30 10.01
N ALA A 310 -18.68 -13.56 10.36
CA ALA A 310 -18.62 -14.70 9.44
C ALA A 310 -19.93 -14.90 8.65
N ARG A 311 -20.96 -14.04 8.83
CA ARG A 311 -22.21 -14.16 8.09
C ARG A 311 -22.05 -13.80 6.62
N VAL A 312 -22.53 -14.72 5.75
CA VAL A 312 -22.50 -14.57 4.28
C VAL A 312 -23.87 -14.18 3.78
N HIS A 313 -23.94 -13.21 2.88
CA HIS A 313 -25.20 -12.76 2.26
C HIS A 313 -25.80 -13.87 1.40
N ARG A 314 -27.10 -14.17 1.56
CA ARG A 314 -27.77 -15.29 0.88
C ARG A 314 -27.71 -15.22 -0.64
N ARG A 315 -27.93 -14.04 -1.24
CA ARG A 315 -27.95 -13.84 -2.71
C ARG A 315 -26.56 -13.63 -3.29
N PHE A 316 -25.77 -12.73 -2.70
CA PHE A 316 -24.48 -12.29 -3.28
C PHE A 316 -23.27 -13.13 -2.84
N ARG A 317 -23.46 -14.00 -1.84
CA ARG A 317 -22.39 -14.87 -1.30
C ARG A 317 -21.16 -14.11 -0.81
N THR A 318 -21.35 -12.89 -0.29
CA THR A 318 -20.31 -12.01 0.24
C THR A 318 -20.46 -11.82 1.76
N PRO A 319 -19.36 -11.54 2.51
CA PRO A 319 -19.39 -11.36 3.96
C PRO A 319 -19.92 -9.98 4.34
N HIS A 320 -21.23 -9.74 4.15
CA HIS A 320 -21.85 -8.42 4.23
C HIS A 320 -21.66 -7.72 5.59
N VAL A 321 -21.67 -8.44 6.71
CA VAL A 321 -21.47 -7.86 8.04
C VAL A 321 -20.04 -7.34 8.18
N SER A 322 -19.04 -8.14 7.78
CA SER A 322 -17.64 -7.75 7.77
C SER A 322 -17.39 -6.56 6.84
N ILE A 323 -18.10 -6.50 5.68
CA ILE A 323 -18.03 -5.37 4.76
C ILE A 323 -18.55 -4.10 5.43
N LEU A 324 -19.72 -4.13 6.05
CA LEU A 324 -20.33 -2.96 6.70
C LEU A 324 -19.47 -2.45 7.87
N VAL A 325 -18.98 -3.35 8.73
CA VAL A 325 -18.10 -2.96 9.86
C VAL A 325 -16.82 -2.30 9.34
N SER A 326 -16.18 -2.89 8.34
CA SER A 326 -14.97 -2.30 7.75
C SER A 326 -15.24 -0.97 7.06
N ALA A 327 -16.33 -0.84 6.32
CA ALA A 327 -16.75 0.41 5.68
C ALA A 327 -17.02 1.53 6.69
N THR A 328 -17.69 1.20 7.81
CA THR A 328 -17.91 2.15 8.90
C THR A 328 -16.59 2.61 9.52
N ALA A 329 -15.67 1.69 9.82
CA ALA A 329 -14.37 2.04 10.35
C ALA A 329 -13.56 2.93 9.38
N VAL A 330 -13.58 2.61 8.08
CA VAL A 330 -12.96 3.42 7.02
C VAL A 330 -13.57 4.81 6.98
N LEU A 331 -14.90 4.93 6.98
CA LEU A 331 -15.59 6.20 6.91
C LEU A 331 -15.28 7.09 8.12
N LEU A 332 -15.35 6.53 9.32
CA LEU A 332 -15.02 7.25 10.54
C LEU A 332 -13.59 7.79 10.53
N LEU A 333 -12.63 6.96 10.14
CA LEU A 333 -11.21 7.37 10.08
C LEU A 333 -10.97 8.39 8.95
N ALA A 334 -11.58 8.22 7.79
CA ALA A 334 -11.42 9.13 6.65
C ALA A 334 -12.01 10.52 6.93
N LEU A 335 -13.09 10.61 7.74
CA LEU A 335 -13.72 11.87 8.12
C LEU A 335 -13.09 12.52 9.34
N SER A 336 -12.49 11.74 10.27
CA SER A 336 -11.99 12.25 11.55
C SER A 336 -10.59 12.85 11.48
N GLY A 337 -9.84 12.63 10.40
CA GLY A 337 -8.43 12.98 10.33
C GLY A 337 -7.98 13.64 9.03
N THR A 338 -6.73 14.13 9.08
CA THR A 338 -6.01 14.63 7.91
C THR A 338 -5.27 13.49 7.20
N PHE A 339 -4.77 13.75 5.98
CA PHE A 339 -3.88 12.83 5.25
C PHE A 339 -2.71 12.33 6.12
N ILE A 340 -1.97 13.27 6.74
CA ILE A 340 -0.81 12.92 7.58
C ILE A 340 -1.20 12.07 8.80
N TYR A 341 -2.35 12.32 9.43
CA TYR A 341 -2.84 11.50 10.53
C TYR A 341 -3.09 10.05 10.08
N ALA A 342 -3.79 9.87 8.97
CA ALA A 342 -4.07 8.54 8.41
C ALA A 342 -2.79 7.81 7.98
N VAL A 343 -1.81 8.53 7.39
CA VAL A 343 -0.46 7.99 7.08
C VAL A 343 0.23 7.49 8.35
N LYS A 344 0.27 8.30 9.41
CA LYS A 344 0.91 7.91 10.68
C LYS A 344 0.28 6.65 11.27
N VAL A 345 -1.05 6.57 11.31
CA VAL A 345 -1.75 5.36 11.78
C VAL A 345 -1.38 4.15 10.94
N THR A 346 -1.38 4.29 9.61
CA THR A 346 -0.99 3.21 8.69
C THR A 346 0.45 2.76 8.93
N VAL A 347 1.38 3.68 9.11
CA VAL A 347 2.81 3.34 9.31
C VAL A 347 3.04 2.69 10.66
N ILE A 348 2.44 3.20 11.75
CA ILE A 348 2.58 2.62 13.09
C ILE A 348 2.13 1.16 13.09
N THR A 349 0.91 0.90 12.61
CA THR A 349 0.36 -0.46 12.58
C THR A 349 1.20 -1.38 11.71
N ARG A 350 1.70 -0.88 10.58
CA ARG A 350 2.52 -1.63 9.64
C ARG A 350 3.91 -1.95 10.19
N VAL A 351 4.57 -1.01 10.84
CA VAL A 351 5.90 -1.22 11.44
C VAL A 351 5.83 -2.33 12.51
N ILE A 352 4.75 -2.40 13.29
CA ILE A 352 4.57 -3.48 14.27
C ILE A 352 4.44 -4.85 13.55
N VAL A 353 3.68 -4.91 12.46
CA VAL A 353 3.56 -6.13 11.64
C VAL A 353 4.92 -6.50 11.02
N TYR A 354 5.68 -5.53 10.54
CA TYR A 354 7.02 -5.76 10.00
C TYR A 354 7.99 -6.27 11.07
N ALA A 355 7.98 -5.65 12.26
CA ALA A 355 8.79 -6.07 13.38
C ALA A 355 8.47 -7.52 13.77
N SER A 356 7.18 -7.90 13.82
CA SER A 356 6.79 -9.30 14.13
C SER A 356 7.38 -10.30 13.13
N THR A 357 7.38 -9.99 11.83
CA THR A 357 7.98 -10.84 10.80
C THR A 357 9.50 -10.89 10.91
N CYS A 358 10.16 -9.76 11.18
CA CYS A 358 11.61 -9.73 11.38
C CYS A 358 12.05 -10.53 12.60
N VAL A 359 11.29 -10.44 13.72
CA VAL A 359 11.56 -11.22 14.93
C VAL A 359 11.24 -12.71 14.73
N ALA A 360 10.26 -13.05 13.89
CA ALA A 360 9.96 -14.44 13.54
C ALA A 360 11.13 -15.14 12.82
N LEU A 361 11.92 -14.41 12.04
CA LEU A 361 12.99 -14.97 11.22
C LEU A 361 14.04 -15.76 12.02
N PRO A 362 14.71 -15.22 13.06
CA PRO A 362 15.70 -15.98 13.83
C PRO A 362 15.09 -17.19 14.55
N ILE A 363 13.84 -17.10 14.99
CA ILE A 363 13.14 -18.22 15.66
C ILE A 363 12.89 -19.35 14.66
N LEU A 364 12.41 -19.02 13.45
CA LEU A 364 12.19 -19.98 12.38
C LEU A 364 13.50 -20.62 11.86
N ARG A 365 14.60 -19.84 11.82
CA ARG A 365 15.93 -20.38 11.49
C ARG A 365 16.37 -21.43 12.47
N ARG A 366 16.23 -21.17 13.79
CA ARG A 366 16.61 -22.12 14.84
C ARG A 366 15.76 -23.40 14.80
N ARG A 367 14.44 -23.28 14.59
CA ARG A 367 13.55 -24.46 14.50
C ARG A 367 13.87 -25.37 13.31
N ASN A 368 14.30 -24.81 12.16
CA ASN A 368 14.67 -25.62 10.97
C ASN A 368 16.04 -26.29 11.10
N GLN A 369 16.89 -25.88 12.03
CA GLN A 369 18.12 -26.61 12.36
C GLN A 369 17.86 -27.84 13.24
N THR A 370 16.67 -27.92 13.86
CA THR A 370 16.31 -28.97 14.83
C THR A 370 15.16 -29.86 14.39
N ALA A 371 14.52 -29.64 13.23
CA ALA A 371 13.31 -30.38 12.86
C ALA A 371 13.23 -30.75 11.37
N THR A 372 12.87 -32.00 11.12
CA THR A 372 12.22 -32.59 9.94
C THR A 372 11.09 -31.67 9.39
N PRO A 373 10.77 -31.75 8.08
CA PRO A 373 9.86 -30.83 7.45
C PRO A 373 8.52 -30.72 8.16
N VAL A 374 8.10 -29.49 8.45
CA VAL A 374 6.80 -29.16 9.06
C VAL A 374 5.69 -29.85 8.28
N ARG A 375 5.07 -30.84 8.88
CA ARG A 375 3.85 -31.49 8.37
C ARG A 375 2.77 -30.40 8.25
N THR A 376 2.28 -30.21 7.05
CA THR A 376 1.08 -29.44 6.74
C THR A 376 -0.05 -29.85 7.67
N VAL A 377 -0.51 -28.93 8.53
CA VAL A 377 -1.76 -29.08 9.28
C VAL A 377 -2.91 -28.88 8.29
N GLY A 378 -3.24 -29.96 7.64
CA GLY A 378 -4.37 -30.05 6.73
C GLY A 378 -4.88 -31.47 6.70
N LYS A 379 -5.47 -31.92 7.80
CA LYS A 379 -6.42 -33.06 7.84
C LYS A 379 -6.98 -33.17 9.26
N ARG A 380 -8.08 -32.53 9.51
CA ARG A 380 -9.24 -33.10 10.23
C ARG A 380 -10.46 -32.25 9.91
#